data_2182a19bce1bde3e79d6e5a57753ba4d
#
_entry.id   2182a19bce1bde3e79d6e5a57753ba4d
#
_cell.length_a   1.000
_cell.length_b   1.000
_cell.length_c   1.000
_cell.angle_alpha   90.00
_cell.angle_beta   90.00
_cell.angle_gamma   90.00
#
_symmetry.space_group_name_H-M   'P 1'
#
loop_
_entity.id
_entity.type
_entity.pdbx_description
1 polymer ?
#
loop_
_entity_poly.entity_id
_entity_poly.type
_entity_poly.pdbx_seq_one_letter_code
_entity_poly.pdbx_strand_id
1 'polypeptide(L)'
;DKIIDLCIELEADDVELATCQFYGWAHLNRQGLLPTREQIAHAEAVVAEYRERMSETGNLTNLLFVTPDYYEERPKPCMGGWGSIFLSVTPEGTALPCHSARQLPVEFPSVLEHSLEDIWYNSFGFNRYRGYDWMPEPCRSCDEKEKDFGGCRCQAYMLTGNADNTDPVCSKSPHHGKILEARRE
;
A
#
# COMPACT_ATOMS: atom_id res chain seq x y z
N ASP A 1 21.18 7.80 0.33
CA ASP A 1 22.25 8.06 -0.64
C ASP A 1 23.00 6.79 -1.03
N LYS A 2 23.74 6.14 -0.15
CA LYS A 2 24.63 5.00 -0.46
C LYS A 2 23.95 3.83 -1.20
N ILE A 3 22.70 3.53 -0.92
CA ILE A 3 21.95 2.49 -1.63
C ILE A 3 21.67 2.91 -3.07
N ILE A 4 21.30 4.17 -3.28
CA ILE A 4 21.07 4.70 -4.63
C ILE A 4 22.37 4.70 -5.43
N ASP A 5 23.47 5.16 -4.82
CA ASP A 5 24.80 5.16 -5.46
C ASP A 5 25.18 3.73 -5.89
N LEU A 6 25.01 2.74 -5.01
CA LEU A 6 25.28 1.35 -5.34
C LEU A 6 24.41 0.84 -6.50
N CYS A 7 23.12 1.17 -6.51
CA CYS A 7 22.23 0.73 -7.58
C CYS A 7 22.61 1.37 -8.93
N ILE A 8 23.04 2.62 -8.92
CA ILE A 8 23.54 3.31 -10.12
C ILE A 8 24.86 2.67 -10.59
N GLU A 9 25.78 2.35 -9.67
CA GLU A 9 27.05 1.67 -9.99
C GLU A 9 26.82 0.27 -10.60
N LEU A 10 25.77 -0.42 -10.13
CA LEU A 10 25.37 -1.74 -10.64
C LEU A 10 24.51 -1.66 -11.92
N GLU A 11 24.29 -0.46 -12.46
CA GLU A 11 23.48 -0.24 -13.67
C GLU A 11 22.08 -0.85 -13.56
N ALA A 12 21.44 -0.74 -12.37
CA ALA A 12 20.08 -1.24 -12.17
C ALA A 12 19.07 -0.45 -13.02
N ASP A 13 18.16 -1.15 -13.70
CA ASP A 13 17.09 -0.51 -14.48
C ASP A 13 16.04 0.16 -13.58
N ASP A 14 15.65 -0.54 -12.50
CA ASP A 14 14.66 -0.08 -11.53
C ASP A 14 15.18 -0.18 -10.10
N VAL A 15 14.96 0.86 -9.33
CA VAL A 15 15.27 0.93 -7.89
C VAL A 15 14.03 1.35 -7.13
N GLU A 16 13.53 0.52 -6.24
CA GLU A 16 12.46 0.87 -5.32
C GLU A 16 13.01 1.08 -3.91
N LEU A 17 12.90 2.30 -3.42
CA LEU A 17 13.12 2.64 -2.02
C LEU A 17 11.76 2.69 -1.33
N ALA A 18 11.46 1.68 -0.54
CA ALA A 18 10.19 1.58 0.16
C ALA A 18 10.39 1.74 1.66
N THR A 19 9.52 2.52 2.28
CA THR A 19 9.38 2.50 3.74
C THR A 19 8.72 1.20 4.18
N CYS A 20 9.01 0.79 5.41
CA CYS A 20 8.43 -0.43 5.96
C CYS A 20 6.90 -0.33 5.97
N GLN A 21 6.24 -1.34 5.40
CA GLN A 21 4.79 -1.48 5.47
C GLN A 21 4.41 -2.17 6.80
N PHE A 22 3.41 -1.64 7.50
CA PHE A 22 3.10 -2.09 8.86
C PHE A 22 2.07 -3.22 8.87
N TYR A 23 2.51 -4.41 8.43
CA TYR A 23 1.77 -5.67 8.48
C TYR A 23 2.54 -6.71 9.29
N GLY A 24 1.83 -7.64 9.92
CA GLY A 24 2.44 -8.73 10.68
C GLY A 24 3.49 -8.24 11.69
N TRP A 25 4.71 -8.71 11.59
CA TRP A 25 5.82 -8.37 12.49
C TRP A 25 6.18 -6.87 12.46
N ALA A 26 6.10 -6.23 11.31
CA ALA A 26 6.37 -4.79 11.22
C ALA A 26 5.32 -3.98 12.01
N HIS A 27 4.05 -4.37 11.97
CA HIS A 27 3.00 -3.75 12.76
C HIS A 27 3.23 -3.92 14.27
N LEU A 28 3.62 -5.12 14.72
CA LEU A 28 3.94 -5.38 16.11
C LEU A 28 5.16 -4.58 16.63
N ASN A 29 6.11 -4.29 15.74
CA ASN A 29 7.36 -3.59 16.05
C ASN A 29 7.38 -2.14 15.51
N ARG A 30 6.22 -1.57 15.19
CA ARG A 30 6.12 -0.25 14.54
C ARG A 30 6.82 0.89 15.29
N GLN A 31 6.89 0.83 16.62
CA GLN A 31 7.57 1.85 17.41
C GLN A 31 9.07 1.97 17.07
N GLY A 32 9.70 0.86 16.66
CA GLY A 32 11.10 0.84 16.24
C GLY A 32 11.31 1.06 14.73
N LEU A 33 10.28 0.83 13.92
CA LEU A 33 10.37 0.78 12.46
C LEU A 33 9.68 1.94 11.75
N LEU A 34 8.69 2.59 12.39
CA LEU A 34 8.00 3.72 11.78
C LEU A 34 8.95 4.92 11.69
N PRO A 35 9.24 5.45 10.51
CA PRO A 35 10.06 6.65 10.38
C PRO A 35 9.34 7.87 10.94
N THR A 36 10.10 8.84 11.44
CA THR A 36 9.56 10.15 11.82
C THR A 36 9.26 10.99 10.59
N ARG A 37 8.47 12.08 10.75
CA ARG A 37 8.22 13.04 9.66
C ARG A 37 9.51 13.63 9.10
N GLU A 38 10.47 13.95 9.97
CA GLU A 38 11.76 14.49 9.57
C GLU A 38 12.58 13.48 8.76
N GLN A 39 12.53 12.20 9.13
CA GLN A 39 13.22 11.14 8.39
C GLN A 39 12.61 10.95 7.00
N ILE A 40 11.28 11.01 6.88
CA ILE A 40 10.58 10.94 5.59
C ILE A 40 10.94 12.14 4.74
N ALA A 41 10.83 13.36 5.27
CA ALA A 41 11.16 14.60 4.54
C ALA A 41 12.62 14.61 4.07
N HIS A 42 13.55 14.13 4.91
CA HIS A 42 14.95 14.00 4.51
C HIS A 42 15.12 12.99 3.36
N ALA A 43 14.48 11.82 3.44
CA ALA A 43 14.55 10.81 2.38
C ALA A 43 13.93 11.31 1.07
N GLU A 44 12.82 12.05 1.12
CA GLU A 44 12.18 12.68 -0.03
C GLU A 44 13.12 13.68 -0.70
N ALA A 45 13.81 14.52 0.08
CA ALA A 45 14.78 15.49 -0.42
C ALA A 45 15.96 14.80 -1.12
N VAL A 46 16.50 13.73 -0.52
CA VAL A 46 17.58 12.94 -1.13
C VAL A 46 17.10 12.31 -2.45
N VAL A 47 15.93 11.70 -2.48
CA VAL A 47 15.40 11.10 -3.72
C VAL A 47 15.19 12.15 -4.81
N ALA A 48 14.68 13.33 -4.46
CA ALA A 48 14.49 14.43 -5.40
C ALA A 48 15.82 14.89 -6.02
N GLU A 49 16.86 15.08 -5.20
CA GLU A 49 18.22 15.43 -5.64
C GLU A 49 18.78 14.37 -6.61
N TYR A 50 18.62 13.09 -6.28
CA TYR A 50 19.10 12.00 -7.14
C TYR A 50 18.36 11.96 -8.48
N ARG A 51 17.04 12.15 -8.50
CA ARG A 51 16.26 12.20 -9.75
C ARG A 51 16.70 13.36 -10.66
N GLU A 52 16.96 14.53 -10.08
CA GLU A 52 17.48 15.69 -10.83
C GLU A 52 18.86 15.37 -11.42
N ARG A 53 19.80 14.91 -10.62
CA ARG A 53 21.15 14.54 -11.06
C ARG A 53 21.14 13.44 -12.13
N MET A 54 20.29 12.43 -11.98
CA MET A 54 20.13 11.33 -12.96
C MET A 54 19.58 11.87 -14.29
N SER A 55 18.61 12.77 -14.25
CA SER A 55 18.07 13.43 -15.43
C SER A 55 19.14 14.25 -16.16
N GLU A 56 19.96 15.01 -15.44
CA GLU A 56 21.05 15.81 -16.02
C GLU A 56 22.16 14.96 -16.66
N THR A 57 22.45 13.80 -16.07
CA THR A 57 23.48 12.89 -16.57
C THR A 57 22.98 11.91 -17.63
N GLY A 58 21.69 11.91 -17.93
CA GLY A 58 21.07 10.95 -18.85
C GLY A 58 21.02 9.52 -18.32
N ASN A 59 21.11 9.34 -17.00
CA ASN A 59 20.95 8.03 -16.37
C ASN A 59 19.49 7.58 -16.51
N LEU A 60 19.27 6.34 -16.96
CA LEU A 60 17.95 5.77 -17.25
C LEU A 60 17.34 4.96 -16.11
N THR A 61 18.04 4.81 -14.99
CA THR A 61 17.52 4.09 -13.81
C THR A 61 16.22 4.73 -13.34
N ASN A 62 15.16 3.94 -13.23
CA ASN A 62 13.88 4.38 -12.68
C ASN A 62 13.93 4.32 -11.15
N LEU A 63 13.95 5.47 -10.49
CA LEU A 63 14.02 5.57 -9.03
C LEU A 63 12.61 5.79 -8.45
N LEU A 64 12.02 4.74 -7.89
CA LEU A 64 10.75 4.77 -7.19
C LEU A 64 10.96 5.01 -5.69
N PHE A 65 10.11 5.86 -5.10
CA PHE A 65 10.09 6.08 -3.66
C PHE A 65 8.67 5.88 -3.12
N VAL A 66 8.51 4.89 -2.27
CA VAL A 66 7.23 4.49 -1.69
C VAL A 66 7.21 4.86 -0.21
N THR A 67 6.41 5.86 0.13
CA THR A 67 6.22 6.33 1.52
C THR A 67 4.97 5.73 2.15
N PRO A 68 4.91 5.58 3.49
CA PRO A 68 3.69 5.21 4.18
C PRO A 68 2.73 6.40 4.18
N ASP A 69 1.43 6.13 4.22
CA ASP A 69 0.40 7.16 4.36
C ASP A 69 0.03 7.46 5.82
N TYR A 70 0.79 6.95 6.77
CA TYR A 70 0.53 7.11 8.21
C TYR A 70 0.46 8.57 8.69
N TYR A 71 1.14 9.48 7.98
CA TYR A 71 1.15 10.91 8.30
C TYR A 71 0.25 11.76 7.40
N GLU A 72 -0.46 11.11 6.47
CA GLU A 72 -1.39 11.80 5.57
C GLU A 72 -2.75 12.01 6.25
N GLU A 73 -3.54 12.92 5.69
CA GLU A 73 -4.94 13.14 6.10
C GLU A 73 -5.91 12.23 5.33
N ARG A 74 -5.44 11.66 4.23
CA ARG A 74 -6.19 10.79 3.35
C ARG A 74 -5.40 9.55 2.99
N PRO A 75 -6.04 8.38 2.94
CA PRO A 75 -5.37 7.16 2.56
C PRO A 75 -5.01 7.19 1.07
N LYS A 76 -3.93 6.50 0.73
CA LYS A 76 -3.58 6.22 -0.66
C LYS A 76 -4.59 5.26 -1.28
N PRO A 77 -4.87 5.38 -2.59
CA PRO A 77 -5.70 4.42 -3.29
C PRO A 77 -5.04 3.03 -3.26
N CYS A 78 -5.80 2.03 -2.84
CA CYS A 78 -5.32 0.66 -2.80
C CYS A 78 -5.09 0.12 -4.22
N MET A 79 -3.88 0.20 -4.75
CA MET A 79 -3.52 -0.28 -6.09
C MET A 79 -4.46 0.22 -7.21
N GLY A 80 -4.90 1.48 -7.12
CA GLY A 80 -5.88 2.04 -8.06
C GLY A 80 -7.28 1.43 -7.93
N GLY A 81 -7.58 0.83 -6.79
CA GLY A 81 -8.77 0.06 -6.48
C GLY A 81 -8.45 -1.42 -6.25
N TRP A 82 -9.21 -2.08 -5.41
CA TRP A 82 -9.03 -3.49 -5.08
C TRP A 82 -9.15 -4.39 -6.32
N GLY A 83 -8.14 -5.24 -6.55
CA GLY A 83 -8.13 -6.17 -7.68
C GLY A 83 -8.19 -5.50 -9.06
N SER A 84 -7.69 -4.25 -9.20
CA SER A 84 -7.81 -3.47 -10.44
C SER A 84 -6.60 -3.62 -11.37
N ILE A 85 -5.38 -3.58 -10.83
CA ILE A 85 -4.16 -3.54 -11.66
C ILE A 85 -3.13 -4.60 -11.30
N PHE A 86 -3.36 -5.36 -10.22
CA PHE A 86 -2.35 -6.23 -9.66
C PHE A 86 -2.90 -7.60 -9.30
N LEU A 87 -2.11 -8.63 -9.61
CA LEU A 87 -2.29 -10.00 -9.16
C LEU A 87 -0.92 -10.58 -8.80
N SER A 88 -0.78 -11.11 -7.60
CA SER A 88 0.39 -11.90 -7.23
C SER A 88 -0.02 -13.33 -6.91
N VAL A 89 0.91 -14.26 -7.10
CA VAL A 89 0.72 -15.66 -6.76
C VAL A 89 1.73 -16.03 -5.68
N THR A 90 1.25 -16.61 -4.58
CA THR A 90 2.11 -17.12 -3.53
C THR A 90 2.81 -18.42 -3.97
N PRO A 91 3.89 -18.85 -3.29
CA PRO A 91 4.54 -20.14 -3.60
C PRO A 91 3.58 -21.34 -3.51
N GLU A 92 2.52 -21.24 -2.72
CA GLU A 92 1.50 -22.29 -2.57
C GLU A 92 0.42 -22.23 -3.67
N GLY A 93 0.50 -21.25 -4.57
CA GLY A 93 -0.45 -21.10 -5.68
C GLY A 93 -1.64 -20.20 -5.38
N THR A 94 -1.72 -19.56 -4.22
CA THR A 94 -2.83 -18.66 -3.89
C THR A 94 -2.69 -17.33 -4.66
N ALA A 95 -3.73 -16.94 -5.38
CA ALA A 95 -3.78 -15.65 -6.08
C ALA A 95 -4.30 -14.54 -5.17
N LEU A 96 -3.56 -13.43 -5.11
CA LEU A 96 -3.85 -12.29 -4.26
C LEU A 96 -3.94 -10.99 -5.07
N PRO A 97 -4.90 -10.10 -4.78
CA PRO A 97 -4.99 -8.77 -5.41
C PRO A 97 -3.97 -7.77 -4.87
N CYS A 98 -3.25 -8.11 -3.81
CA CYS A 98 -2.16 -7.36 -3.20
C CYS A 98 -1.37 -8.31 -2.31
N HIS A 99 -0.05 -8.12 -2.19
CA HIS A 99 0.80 -8.95 -1.31
C HIS A 99 0.29 -9.02 0.13
N SER A 100 -0.21 -7.91 0.66
CA SER A 100 -0.70 -7.81 2.04
C SER A 100 -2.06 -8.43 2.25
N ALA A 101 -2.80 -8.74 1.17
CA ALA A 101 -4.14 -9.32 1.25
C ALA A 101 -4.16 -10.70 1.91
N ARG A 102 -3.04 -11.42 1.89
CA ARG A 102 -2.88 -12.71 2.60
C ARG A 102 -3.27 -12.65 4.08
N GLN A 103 -3.22 -11.48 4.70
CA GLN A 103 -3.53 -11.31 6.11
C GLN A 103 -5.02 -11.09 6.41
N LEU A 104 -5.81 -10.88 5.36
CA LEU A 104 -7.25 -10.66 5.51
C LEU A 104 -7.98 -11.98 5.74
N PRO A 105 -9.08 -11.97 6.51
CA PRO A 105 -9.97 -13.11 6.66
C PRO A 105 -10.87 -13.25 5.43
N VAL A 106 -10.25 -13.37 4.26
CA VAL A 106 -10.90 -13.50 2.96
C VAL A 106 -10.33 -14.74 2.27
N GLU A 107 -11.19 -15.56 1.72
CA GLU A 107 -10.78 -16.71 0.93
C GLU A 107 -10.31 -16.26 -0.46
N PHE A 108 -9.09 -16.67 -0.81
CA PHE A 108 -8.49 -16.38 -2.10
C PHE A 108 -8.31 -17.66 -2.91
N PRO A 109 -8.59 -17.63 -4.23
CA PRO A 109 -8.50 -18.79 -5.09
C PRO A 109 -7.08 -19.23 -5.37
N SER A 110 -6.91 -20.51 -5.76
CA SER A 110 -5.64 -21.07 -6.21
C SER A 110 -5.54 -21.10 -7.73
N VAL A 111 -4.37 -20.70 -8.28
CA VAL A 111 -4.05 -20.83 -9.71
C VAL A 111 -3.87 -22.30 -10.13
N LEU A 112 -3.79 -23.22 -9.16
CA LEU A 112 -3.74 -24.65 -9.44
C LEU A 112 -5.13 -25.25 -9.72
N GLU A 113 -6.19 -24.54 -9.36
CA GLU A 113 -7.59 -24.99 -9.44
C GLU A 113 -8.44 -24.16 -10.42
N HIS A 114 -8.04 -22.89 -10.62
CA HIS A 114 -8.80 -21.93 -11.41
C HIS A 114 -7.93 -21.23 -12.45
N SER A 115 -8.51 -20.87 -13.58
CA SER A 115 -7.83 -20.02 -14.57
C SER A 115 -7.63 -18.60 -14.05
N LEU A 116 -6.60 -17.90 -14.54
CA LEU A 116 -6.38 -16.49 -14.16
C LEU A 116 -7.56 -15.60 -14.53
N GLU A 117 -8.24 -15.89 -15.62
CA GLU A 117 -9.45 -15.18 -16.06
C GLU A 117 -10.58 -15.37 -15.04
N ASP A 118 -10.85 -16.60 -14.62
CA ASP A 118 -11.87 -16.90 -13.61
C ASP A 118 -11.53 -16.26 -12.26
N ILE A 119 -10.27 -16.36 -11.83
CA ILE A 119 -9.78 -15.71 -10.62
C ILE A 119 -10.03 -14.20 -10.66
N TRP A 120 -9.64 -13.57 -11.76
CA TRP A 120 -9.69 -12.11 -11.90
C TRP A 120 -11.12 -11.56 -11.95
N TYR A 121 -12.00 -12.22 -12.70
CA TYR A 121 -13.34 -11.69 -12.95
C TYR A 121 -14.41 -12.25 -12.01
N ASN A 122 -14.29 -13.51 -11.57
CA ASN A 122 -15.38 -14.21 -10.92
C ASN A 122 -15.11 -14.56 -9.45
N SER A 123 -13.84 -14.57 -8.99
CA SER A 123 -13.57 -15.00 -7.62
C SER A 123 -14.07 -14.00 -6.58
N PHE A 124 -14.57 -14.51 -5.45
CA PHE A 124 -15.01 -13.69 -4.32
C PHE A 124 -13.88 -12.79 -3.80
N GLY A 125 -12.66 -13.33 -3.61
CA GLY A 125 -11.53 -12.60 -3.06
C GLY A 125 -11.16 -11.36 -3.89
N PHE A 126 -11.21 -11.44 -5.23
CA PHE A 126 -10.94 -10.30 -6.10
C PHE A 126 -12.11 -9.32 -6.22
N ASN A 127 -13.34 -9.80 -6.06
CA ASN A 127 -14.53 -8.95 -6.17
C ASN A 127 -14.98 -8.32 -4.85
N ARG A 128 -14.47 -8.81 -3.70
CA ARG A 128 -14.94 -8.41 -2.36
C ARG A 128 -14.97 -6.90 -2.12
N TYR A 129 -13.98 -6.19 -2.65
CA TYR A 129 -13.84 -4.73 -2.45
C TYR A 129 -13.75 -3.96 -3.78
N ARG A 130 -14.17 -4.55 -4.90
CA ARG A 130 -14.31 -3.83 -6.17
C ARG A 130 -15.52 -2.92 -6.15
N GLY A 131 -15.42 -1.79 -6.84
CA GLY A 131 -16.47 -0.79 -6.88
C GLY A 131 -16.66 -0.07 -5.54
N TYR A 132 -17.87 0.43 -5.29
CA TYR A 132 -18.16 1.30 -4.13
C TYR A 132 -19.29 0.77 -3.25
N ASP A 133 -20.06 -0.23 -3.68
CA ASP A 133 -21.25 -0.72 -2.99
C ASP A 133 -20.95 -1.37 -1.63
N TRP A 134 -19.75 -1.91 -1.47
CA TRP A 134 -19.27 -2.51 -0.23
C TRP A 134 -18.96 -1.47 0.86
N MET A 135 -18.75 -0.20 0.48
CA MET A 135 -18.26 0.84 1.38
C MET A 135 -19.27 1.20 2.47
N PRO A 136 -18.85 1.25 3.75
CA PRO A 136 -19.67 1.83 4.83
C PRO A 136 -19.62 3.36 4.78
N GLU A 137 -20.47 4.01 5.58
CA GLU A 137 -20.28 5.42 5.87
C GLU A 137 -19.01 5.63 6.73
N PRO A 138 -18.28 6.74 6.55
CA PRO A 138 -18.57 7.87 5.65
C PRO A 138 -18.08 7.70 4.19
N CYS A 139 -17.43 6.58 3.84
CA CYS A 139 -16.89 6.40 2.48
C CYS A 139 -17.97 6.36 1.40
N ARG A 140 -19.12 5.72 1.69
CA ARG A 140 -20.20 5.56 0.72
C ARG A 140 -20.71 6.89 0.17
N SER A 141 -20.88 7.90 1.02
CA SER A 141 -21.34 9.24 0.64
C SER A 141 -20.21 10.23 0.38
N CYS A 142 -18.92 9.80 0.44
CA CYS A 142 -17.79 10.70 0.30
C CYS A 142 -17.53 11.07 -1.16
N ASP A 143 -17.31 12.36 -1.43
CA ASP A 143 -16.99 12.89 -2.76
C ASP A 143 -15.60 12.42 -3.26
N GLU A 144 -14.75 11.93 -2.36
CA GLU A 144 -13.39 11.48 -2.68
C GLU A 144 -13.28 9.96 -2.90
N LYS A 145 -14.39 9.21 -2.75
CA LYS A 145 -14.37 7.74 -2.83
C LYS A 145 -13.81 7.18 -4.14
N GLU A 146 -13.93 7.94 -5.23
CA GLU A 146 -13.40 7.58 -6.54
C GLU A 146 -11.90 7.84 -6.67
N LYS A 147 -11.31 8.58 -5.74
CA LYS A 147 -9.87 8.89 -5.71
C LYS A 147 -9.11 7.94 -4.79
N ASP A 148 -9.67 7.65 -3.61
CA ASP A 148 -8.99 6.82 -2.59
C ASP A 148 -9.48 5.37 -2.54
N PHE A 149 -10.61 5.05 -3.19
CA PHE A 149 -11.24 3.72 -3.20
C PHE A 149 -11.47 3.16 -1.79
N GLY A 150 -11.69 4.05 -0.80
CA GLY A 150 -11.87 3.68 0.60
C GLY A 150 -10.55 3.33 1.32
N GLY A 151 -9.40 3.54 0.69
CA GLY A 151 -8.09 3.30 1.26
C GLY A 151 -7.67 1.83 1.30
N CYS A 152 -6.67 1.50 2.11
CA CYS A 152 -6.07 0.18 2.19
C CYS A 152 -6.87 -0.77 3.11
N ARG A 153 -7.45 -1.83 2.54
CA ARG A 153 -8.23 -2.83 3.31
C ARG A 153 -7.38 -3.59 4.32
N CYS A 154 -6.12 -3.86 3.96
CA CYS A 154 -5.18 -4.54 4.85
C CYS A 154 -4.85 -3.66 6.06
N GLN A 155 -4.64 -2.36 5.85
CA GLN A 155 -4.39 -1.40 6.93
C GLN A 155 -5.63 -1.23 7.82
N ALA A 156 -6.82 -1.11 7.24
CA ALA A 156 -8.07 -1.08 7.98
C ALA A 156 -8.20 -2.31 8.88
N TYR A 157 -7.92 -3.51 8.36
CA TYR A 157 -7.95 -4.75 9.13
C TYR A 157 -6.93 -4.77 10.26
N MET A 158 -5.67 -4.43 9.98
CA MET A 158 -4.59 -4.50 10.97
C MET A 158 -4.80 -3.53 12.14
N LEU A 159 -5.34 -2.35 11.87
CA LEU A 159 -5.54 -1.32 12.91
C LEU A 159 -6.89 -1.45 13.64
N THR A 160 -7.91 -2.02 13.00
CA THR A 160 -9.28 -2.04 13.54
C THR A 160 -9.85 -3.42 13.78
N GLY A 161 -9.21 -4.47 13.29
CA GLY A 161 -9.71 -5.85 13.32
C GLY A 161 -10.78 -6.15 12.27
N ASN A 162 -11.16 -5.18 11.41
CA ASN A 162 -12.15 -5.38 10.37
C ASN A 162 -11.77 -4.64 9.08
N ALA A 163 -11.64 -5.40 7.98
CA ALA A 163 -11.27 -4.86 6.67
C ALA A 163 -12.37 -4.02 6.01
N ASP A 164 -13.62 -4.15 6.45
CA ASP A 164 -14.74 -3.37 5.95
C ASP A 164 -14.78 -1.94 6.52
N ASN A 165 -14.07 -1.69 7.62
CA ASN A 165 -14.02 -0.37 8.24
C ASN A 165 -13.35 0.65 7.32
N THR A 166 -13.76 1.93 7.46
CA THR A 166 -13.06 3.05 6.84
C THR A 166 -11.60 3.07 7.28
N ASP A 167 -10.70 3.26 6.31
CA ASP A 167 -9.25 3.30 6.59
C ASP A 167 -8.96 4.34 7.68
N PRO A 168 -8.23 3.96 8.75
CA PRO A 168 -7.90 4.89 9.85
C PRO A 168 -7.06 6.10 9.46
N VAL A 169 -6.33 6.07 8.33
CA VAL A 169 -5.61 7.23 7.81
C VAL A 169 -6.57 8.36 7.43
N CYS A 170 -7.75 8.01 6.91
CA CYS A 170 -8.74 9.02 6.56
C CYS A 170 -9.19 9.81 7.81
N SER A 171 -9.02 11.14 7.77
CA SER A 171 -9.45 12.02 8.88
C SER A 171 -10.97 11.98 9.15
N LYS A 172 -11.77 11.54 8.16
CA LYS A 172 -13.21 11.32 8.31
C LYS A 172 -13.56 9.97 8.94
N SER A 173 -12.57 9.06 9.11
CA SER A 173 -12.80 7.73 9.68
C SER A 173 -13.17 7.82 11.17
N PRO A 174 -14.21 7.09 11.62
CA PRO A 174 -14.47 6.94 13.06
C PRO A 174 -13.33 6.22 13.79
N HIS A 175 -12.41 5.60 13.05
CA HIS A 175 -11.24 4.92 13.58
C HIS A 175 -9.95 5.74 13.45
N HIS A 176 -10.02 7.03 13.06
CA HIS A 176 -8.83 7.87 12.85
C HIS A 176 -7.92 7.95 14.08
N GLY A 177 -8.47 7.88 15.29
CA GLY A 177 -7.68 7.81 16.53
C GLY A 177 -6.66 6.66 16.55
N LYS A 178 -6.91 5.55 15.86
CA LYS A 178 -5.99 4.41 15.78
C LYS A 178 -4.69 4.75 15.05
N ILE A 179 -4.76 5.59 14.00
CA ILE A 179 -3.56 6.01 13.30
C ILE A 179 -2.78 7.06 14.11
N LEU A 180 -3.48 7.94 14.81
CA LEU A 180 -2.85 8.91 15.71
C LEU A 180 -2.05 8.21 16.83
N GLU A 181 -2.64 7.17 17.43
CA GLU A 181 -1.96 6.33 18.43
C GLU A 181 -0.76 5.55 17.85
N ALA A 182 -0.82 5.22 16.55
CA ALA A 182 0.24 4.48 15.88
C ALA A 182 1.41 5.35 15.41
N ARG A 183 1.19 6.66 15.22
CA ARG A 183 2.22 7.63 14.80
C ARG A 183 3.27 7.79 15.90
N ARG A 184 4.48 8.12 15.46
CA ARG A 184 5.53 8.65 16.34
C ARG A 184 5.49 10.17 16.24
N GLU A 185 4.98 10.81 17.24
CA GLU A 185 5.07 12.27 17.44
C GLU A 185 5.83 12.53 18.73
#